data_e09ea41326e098862cb4fcbd12254036
#
_entry.id   e09ea41326e098862cb4fcbd12254036
#
_cell.length_a   1.000
_cell.length_b   1.000
_cell.length_c   1.000
_cell.angle_alpha   90.00
_cell.angle_beta   90.00
_cell.angle_gamma   90.00
#
_symmetry.space_group_name_H-M   'P 1'
#
loop_
_entity.id
_entity.type
_entity.pdbx_description
1 polymer ?
#
loop_
_entity_poly.entity_id
_entity_poly.type
_entity_poly.pdbx_seq_one_letter_code
_entity_poly.pdbx_strand_id
1 'polypeptide(L)'
;KIIKQTIGFLSQAAQFTQHSAWLVANLYLPTPLFEKTNVQLSWDNVIYGSNNLGYVSANHQNLNLPSKQQANVLTFYQALGPDKNTKQILLEQSWLNCAQQVLSHLTLAHPDLAQKCTELFITRYGHAMAVPNSQNLAFLKTLPKVPKTKRIAFAHSDWAGYSIFEEAFVRGFASV
;
A
#
# COMPACT_ATOMS: atom_id res chain seq x y z
N LYS A 1 -17.05 -14.48 -14.19
CA LYS A 1 -17.85 -14.16 -15.40
C LYS A 1 -19.37 -14.13 -15.09
N ILE A 2 -19.89 -15.12 -14.36
CA ILE A 2 -21.32 -15.24 -14.00
C ILE A 2 -21.80 -14.06 -13.12
N ILE A 3 -21.02 -13.63 -12.15
CA ILE A 3 -21.39 -12.52 -11.24
C ILE A 3 -21.49 -11.19 -11.99
N LYS A 4 -20.61 -10.93 -12.97
CA LYS A 4 -20.65 -9.68 -13.77
C LYS A 4 -21.91 -9.54 -14.62
N GLN A 5 -22.47 -10.63 -15.11
CA GLN A 5 -23.68 -10.61 -15.94
C GLN A 5 -24.97 -10.46 -15.13
N THR A 6 -24.93 -10.88 -13.84
CA THR A 6 -26.15 -10.99 -13.01
C THR A 6 -26.38 -9.75 -12.14
N ILE A 7 -25.39 -8.89 -11.93
CA ILE A 7 -25.46 -7.77 -10.99
C ILE A 7 -25.02 -6.49 -11.69
N GLY A 8 -25.98 -5.75 -12.22
CA GLY A 8 -25.74 -4.55 -13.05
C GLY A 8 -24.88 -3.47 -12.38
N PHE A 9 -25.02 -3.25 -11.07
CA PHE A 9 -24.21 -2.26 -10.37
C PHE A 9 -22.71 -2.62 -10.29
N LEU A 10 -22.34 -3.92 -10.34
CA LEU A 10 -20.92 -4.32 -10.39
C LEU A 10 -20.24 -3.93 -11.69
N SER A 11 -20.97 -4.01 -12.80
CA SER A 11 -20.45 -3.58 -14.10
C SER A 11 -20.23 -2.06 -14.13
N GLN A 12 -21.13 -1.28 -13.54
CA GLN A 12 -20.98 0.16 -13.40
C GLN A 12 -19.84 0.52 -12.43
N ALA A 13 -19.76 -0.17 -11.28
CA ALA A 13 -18.66 0.02 -10.35
C ALA A 13 -17.29 -0.22 -11.00
N ALA A 14 -17.17 -1.29 -11.81
CA ALA A 14 -15.93 -1.63 -12.50
C ALA A 14 -15.50 -0.59 -13.57
N GLN A 15 -16.44 0.22 -14.08
CA GLN A 15 -16.12 1.31 -15.00
C GLN A 15 -15.54 2.53 -14.28
N PHE A 16 -16.02 2.82 -13.10
CA PHE A 16 -15.64 4.03 -12.36
C PHE A 16 -14.54 3.81 -11.35
N THR A 17 -14.37 2.58 -10.82
CA THR A 17 -13.34 2.29 -9.83
C THR A 17 -11.98 2.13 -10.49
N GLN A 18 -11.05 2.98 -10.08
CA GLN A 18 -9.65 2.92 -10.46
C GLN A 18 -8.80 2.52 -9.26
N HIS A 19 -7.74 1.76 -9.50
CA HIS A 19 -6.81 1.34 -8.46
C HIS A 19 -5.40 1.79 -8.80
N SER A 20 -4.71 2.36 -7.82
CA SER A 20 -3.29 2.64 -7.90
C SER A 20 -2.48 1.35 -7.86
N ALA A 21 -1.46 1.26 -8.69
CA ALA A 21 -0.43 0.23 -8.55
C ALA A 21 0.58 0.66 -7.46
N TRP A 22 1.06 -0.31 -6.67
CA TRP A 22 2.00 -0.05 -5.59
C TRP A 22 3.19 -1.00 -5.64
N LEU A 23 4.37 -0.44 -5.39
CA LEU A 23 5.59 -1.18 -5.07
C LEU A 23 5.77 -1.14 -3.55
N VAL A 24 5.85 -2.31 -2.94
CA VAL A 24 6.15 -2.46 -1.51
C VAL A 24 7.38 -3.32 -1.36
N ALA A 25 8.32 -2.91 -0.51
CA ALA A 25 9.52 -3.67 -0.22
C ALA A 25 9.74 -3.79 1.28
N ASN A 26 9.98 -5.02 1.75
CA ASN A 26 10.38 -5.28 3.12
C ASN A 26 11.89 -5.61 3.16
N LEU A 27 12.64 -4.84 3.94
CA LEU A 27 14.09 -4.97 4.09
C LEU A 27 14.40 -5.44 5.50
N TYR A 28 15.00 -6.60 5.63
CA TYR A 28 15.44 -7.12 6.92
C TYR A 28 16.84 -6.63 7.27
N LEU A 29 16.97 -6.06 8.46
CA LEU A 29 18.18 -5.46 9.01
C LEU A 29 18.53 -6.16 10.33
N PRO A 30 19.48 -7.10 10.33
CA PRO A 30 19.91 -7.77 11.56
C PRO A 30 20.65 -6.83 12.50
N THR A 31 21.17 -5.71 11.99
CA THR A 31 21.85 -4.67 12.75
C THR A 31 21.23 -3.30 12.50
N PRO A 32 21.21 -2.41 13.50
CA PRO A 32 20.58 -1.10 13.34
C PRO A 32 21.31 -0.23 12.31
N LEU A 33 20.55 0.60 11.62
CA LEU A 33 21.10 1.63 10.74
C LEU A 33 21.72 2.78 11.56
N PHE A 34 22.62 3.54 10.93
CA PHE A 34 23.10 4.78 11.51
C PHE A 34 21.98 5.81 11.54
N GLU A 35 21.66 6.24 12.74
CA GLU A 35 20.66 7.28 12.97
C GLU A 35 21.32 8.63 13.09
N LYS A 36 20.66 9.65 12.57
CA LYS A 36 21.14 11.02 12.69
C LYS A 36 21.13 11.46 14.14
N THR A 37 22.23 12.04 14.60
CA THR A 37 22.37 12.52 15.97
C THR A 37 21.26 13.52 16.32
N ASN A 38 20.67 13.39 17.50
CA ASN A 38 19.59 14.24 18.03
C ASN A 38 18.26 14.17 17.25
N VAL A 39 18.05 13.14 16.41
CA VAL A 39 16.75 12.87 15.80
C VAL A 39 16.09 11.71 16.55
N GLN A 40 14.82 11.88 16.90
CA GLN A 40 14.05 10.80 17.50
C GLN A 40 13.71 9.76 16.43
N LEU A 41 13.77 8.48 16.83
CA LEU A 41 13.31 7.39 15.98
C LEU A 41 11.79 7.55 15.73
N SER A 42 11.41 7.53 14.47
CA SER A 42 10.01 7.54 14.05
C SER A 42 9.64 6.18 13.46
N TRP A 43 8.39 5.78 13.65
CA TRP A 43 7.88 4.58 13.02
C TRP A 43 7.54 4.81 11.54
N ASP A 44 7.13 6.01 11.18
CA ASP A 44 6.79 6.43 9.80
C ASP A 44 7.70 7.57 9.36
N ASN A 45 8.35 7.40 8.21
CA ASN A 45 9.41 8.27 7.75
C ASN A 45 9.20 8.64 6.28
N VAL A 46 9.16 9.94 6.00
CA VAL A 46 9.03 10.50 4.66
C VAL A 46 10.38 11.01 4.17
N ILE A 47 10.75 10.65 2.94
CA ILE A 47 11.96 11.16 2.30
C ILE A 47 11.56 12.37 1.44
N TYR A 48 11.85 13.56 1.92
CA TYR A 48 11.51 14.81 1.22
C TYR A 48 12.17 14.87 -0.16
N GLY A 49 11.42 15.32 -1.16
CA GLY A 49 11.88 15.40 -2.55
C GLY A 49 11.92 14.08 -3.31
N SER A 50 11.47 12.99 -2.69
CA SER A 50 11.31 11.68 -3.33
C SER A 50 9.91 11.52 -3.93
N ASN A 51 9.79 10.66 -4.94
CA ASN A 51 8.53 10.28 -5.58
C ASN A 51 7.87 9.05 -4.92
N ASN A 52 8.33 8.65 -3.74
CA ASN A 52 7.75 7.59 -2.93
C ASN A 52 7.10 8.17 -1.66
N LEU A 53 6.43 7.32 -0.89
CA LEU A 53 5.78 7.70 0.36
C LEU A 53 6.71 7.54 1.58
N GLY A 54 7.93 7.04 1.36
CA GLY A 54 8.89 6.79 2.43
C GLY A 54 8.89 5.34 2.90
N TYR A 55 9.09 5.14 4.20
CA TYR A 55 9.17 3.81 4.79
C TYR A 55 8.68 3.79 6.23
N VAL A 56 8.19 2.63 6.64
CA VAL A 56 7.79 2.33 8.02
C VAL A 56 8.86 1.46 8.68
N SER A 57 9.21 1.79 9.92
CA SER A 57 10.04 0.95 10.78
C SER A 57 9.16 0.02 11.60
N ALA A 58 9.31 -1.30 11.45
CA ALA A 58 8.45 -2.28 12.13
C ALA A 58 8.64 -2.34 13.66
N ASN A 59 9.63 -1.65 14.21
CA ASN A 59 9.86 -1.58 15.65
C ASN A 59 8.65 -1.05 16.45
N HIS A 60 7.78 -0.26 15.82
CA HIS A 60 6.54 0.22 16.46
C HIS A 60 5.56 -0.91 16.81
N GLN A 61 5.70 -2.09 16.21
CA GLN A 61 4.87 -3.27 16.51
C GLN A 61 5.34 -4.02 17.76
N ASN A 62 6.53 -3.71 18.26
CA ASN A 62 7.05 -4.29 19.49
C ASN A 62 6.50 -3.53 20.69
N LEU A 63 5.95 -4.27 21.67
CA LEU A 63 5.51 -3.71 22.96
C LEU A 63 6.68 -3.30 23.86
N ASN A 64 7.89 -3.71 23.52
CA ASN A 64 9.11 -3.35 24.25
C ASN A 64 9.59 -1.95 23.81
N LEU A 65 10.24 -1.25 24.72
CA LEU A 65 10.91 0.01 24.39
C LEU A 65 11.91 -0.21 23.24
N PRO A 66 11.92 0.67 22.21
CA PRO A 66 12.82 0.53 21.09
C PRO A 66 14.27 0.50 21.58
N SER A 67 14.95 -0.62 21.43
CA SER A 67 16.38 -0.72 21.65
C SER A 67 17.10 -0.35 20.36
N LYS A 68 18.07 0.55 20.45
CA LYS A 68 18.94 0.91 19.31
C LYS A 68 19.79 -0.26 18.77
N GLN A 69 19.72 -1.43 19.39
CA GLN A 69 20.53 -2.61 19.05
C GLN A 69 19.71 -3.79 18.51
N GLN A 70 18.42 -3.60 18.23
CA GLN A 70 17.58 -4.69 17.74
C GLN A 70 17.55 -4.77 16.22
N ALA A 71 17.41 -6.01 15.72
CA ALA A 71 17.04 -6.26 14.33
C ALA A 71 15.73 -5.54 13.99
N ASN A 72 15.61 -5.06 12.76
CA ASN A 72 14.46 -4.31 12.31
C ASN A 72 14.03 -4.74 10.91
N VAL A 73 12.81 -4.42 10.55
CA VAL A 73 12.31 -4.48 9.18
C VAL A 73 11.88 -3.08 8.77
N LEU A 74 12.40 -2.60 7.66
CA LEU A 74 11.88 -1.43 7.01
C LEU A 74 10.89 -1.85 5.92
N THR A 75 9.71 -1.25 5.92
CA THR A 75 8.73 -1.41 4.84
C THR A 75 8.68 -0.14 4.01
N PHE A 76 9.32 -0.18 2.85
CA PHE A 76 9.25 0.89 1.84
C PHE A 76 7.97 0.76 1.03
N TYR A 77 7.36 1.88 0.64
CA TYR A 77 6.18 1.89 -0.19
C TYR A 77 6.12 3.08 -1.15
N GLN A 78 5.70 2.78 -2.37
CA GLN A 78 5.56 3.75 -3.44
C GLN A 78 4.24 3.54 -4.17
N ALA A 79 3.39 4.56 -4.18
CA ALA A 79 2.19 4.61 -4.99
C ALA A 79 2.54 5.10 -6.40
N LEU A 80 2.10 4.38 -7.43
CA LEU A 80 2.44 4.64 -8.83
C LEU A 80 1.26 5.22 -9.64
N GLY A 81 0.13 5.48 -8.98
CA GLY A 81 -1.07 6.00 -9.63
C GLY A 81 -1.89 4.95 -10.36
N PRO A 82 -3.02 5.36 -10.96
CA PRO A 82 -4.01 4.45 -11.57
C PRO A 82 -3.76 4.16 -13.05
N ASP A 83 -2.72 4.71 -13.65
CA ASP A 83 -2.45 4.55 -15.08
C ASP A 83 -2.14 3.09 -15.44
N LYS A 84 -2.79 2.59 -16.50
CA LYS A 84 -2.65 1.19 -16.94
C LYS A 84 -1.25 0.85 -17.42
N ASN A 85 -0.59 1.80 -18.09
CA ASN A 85 0.76 1.60 -18.61
C ASN A 85 1.77 1.50 -17.46
N THR A 86 1.69 2.39 -16.47
CA THR A 86 2.51 2.35 -15.26
C THR A 86 2.35 1.04 -14.49
N LYS A 87 1.09 0.57 -14.37
CA LYS A 87 0.80 -0.74 -13.78
C LYS A 87 1.46 -1.89 -14.52
N GLN A 88 1.36 -1.90 -15.85
CA GLN A 88 1.98 -2.94 -16.68
C GLN A 88 3.49 -2.92 -16.53
N ILE A 89 4.12 -1.75 -16.62
CA ILE A 89 5.56 -1.57 -16.40
C ILE A 89 5.98 -2.15 -15.04
N LEU A 90 5.26 -1.80 -13.96
CA LEU A 90 5.56 -2.35 -12.64
C LEU A 90 5.50 -3.88 -12.61
N LEU A 91 4.48 -4.48 -13.20
CA LEU A 91 4.29 -5.94 -13.15
C LEU A 91 5.31 -6.70 -14.01
N GLU A 92 5.82 -6.08 -15.08
CA GLU A 92 6.84 -6.64 -15.97
C GLU A 92 8.27 -6.36 -15.51
N GLN A 93 8.47 -5.37 -14.63
CA GLN A 93 9.77 -5.00 -14.12
C GLN A 93 10.46 -6.16 -13.38
N SER A 94 11.75 -6.36 -13.61
CA SER A 94 12.52 -7.41 -12.93
C SER A 94 12.65 -7.13 -11.43
N TRP A 95 12.82 -8.20 -10.64
CA TRP A 95 13.10 -8.05 -9.21
C TRP A 95 14.33 -7.15 -8.96
N LEU A 96 15.39 -7.34 -9.74
CA LEU A 96 16.63 -6.58 -9.60
C LEU A 96 16.39 -5.07 -9.80
N ASN A 97 15.63 -4.70 -10.83
CA ASN A 97 15.32 -3.28 -11.08
C ASN A 97 14.50 -2.68 -9.94
N CYS A 98 13.50 -3.40 -9.44
CA CYS A 98 12.73 -2.96 -8.27
C CYS A 98 13.63 -2.80 -7.04
N ALA A 99 14.52 -3.76 -6.78
CA ALA A 99 15.45 -3.72 -5.66
C ALA A 99 16.41 -2.52 -5.76
N GLN A 100 17.00 -2.29 -6.92
CA GLN A 100 17.87 -1.13 -7.17
C GLN A 100 17.13 0.19 -6.96
N GLN A 101 15.88 0.30 -7.44
CA GLN A 101 15.05 1.47 -7.24
C GLN A 101 14.80 1.72 -5.73
N VAL A 102 14.41 0.71 -4.98
CA VAL A 102 14.16 0.82 -3.54
C VAL A 102 15.42 1.24 -2.79
N LEU A 103 16.53 0.56 -3.06
CA LEU A 103 17.81 0.87 -2.42
C LEU A 103 18.29 2.28 -2.75
N SER A 104 18.15 2.74 -3.99
CA SER A 104 18.56 4.10 -4.38
C SER A 104 17.80 5.18 -3.62
N HIS A 105 16.53 4.97 -3.33
CA HIS A 105 15.74 5.91 -2.53
C HIS A 105 16.11 5.87 -1.04
N LEU A 106 16.23 4.69 -0.46
CA LEU A 106 16.47 4.55 0.97
C LEU A 106 17.90 4.89 1.39
N THR A 107 18.89 4.70 0.51
CA THR A 107 20.29 5.08 0.79
C THR A 107 20.47 6.61 0.90
N LEU A 108 19.55 7.41 0.42
CA LEU A 108 19.55 8.85 0.65
C LEU A 108 19.37 9.19 2.15
N ALA A 109 18.55 8.41 2.84
CA ALA A 109 18.32 8.57 4.27
C ALA A 109 19.33 7.75 5.10
N HIS A 110 19.70 6.57 4.62
CA HIS A 110 20.53 5.59 5.33
C HIS A 110 21.67 5.10 4.42
N PRO A 111 22.83 5.80 4.37
CA PRO A 111 23.94 5.44 3.50
C PRO A 111 24.51 4.04 3.75
N ASP A 112 24.34 3.50 4.93
CA ASP A 112 24.79 2.18 5.36
C ASP A 112 23.80 1.04 5.07
N LEU A 113 22.61 1.36 4.53
CA LEU A 113 21.53 0.41 4.29
C LEU A 113 21.98 -0.79 3.42
N ALA A 114 22.65 -0.51 2.30
CA ALA A 114 23.04 -1.55 1.36
C ALA A 114 24.03 -2.58 1.96
N GLN A 115 24.79 -2.18 2.98
CA GLN A 115 25.74 -3.05 3.68
C GLN A 115 25.08 -3.86 4.80
N LYS A 116 23.97 -3.37 5.34
CA LYS A 116 23.27 -3.94 6.50
C LYS A 116 22.01 -4.73 6.14
N CYS A 117 21.43 -4.48 4.98
CA CYS A 117 20.26 -5.22 4.49
C CYS A 117 20.68 -6.62 4.03
N THR A 118 20.21 -7.66 4.70
CA THR A 118 20.54 -9.05 4.37
C THR A 118 19.45 -9.74 3.55
N GLU A 119 18.20 -9.28 3.65
CA GLU A 119 17.07 -9.83 2.90
C GLU A 119 16.18 -8.71 2.39
N LEU A 120 15.71 -8.85 1.16
CA LEU A 120 14.83 -7.89 0.51
C LEU A 120 13.69 -8.63 -0.20
N PHE A 121 12.47 -8.36 0.24
CA PHE A 121 11.25 -8.91 -0.34
C PHE A 121 10.50 -7.83 -1.10
N ILE A 122 10.26 -8.05 -2.38
CA ILE A 122 9.53 -7.12 -3.26
C ILE A 122 8.14 -7.66 -3.53
N THR A 123 7.13 -6.84 -3.28
CA THR A 123 5.74 -7.11 -3.66
C THR A 123 5.24 -6.04 -4.61
N ARG A 124 4.66 -6.48 -5.73
CA ARG A 124 4.09 -5.62 -6.77
C ARG A 124 2.58 -5.78 -6.80
N TYR A 125 1.89 -4.75 -6.36
CA TYR A 125 0.43 -4.74 -6.34
C TYR A 125 -0.10 -3.97 -7.55
N GLY A 126 -0.71 -4.68 -8.49
CA GLY A 126 -1.33 -4.04 -9.66
C GLY A 126 -2.67 -3.35 -9.36
N HIS A 127 -3.33 -3.70 -8.26
CA HIS A 127 -4.60 -3.12 -7.79
C HIS A 127 -4.52 -2.98 -6.26
N ALA A 128 -3.73 -2.03 -5.78
CA ALA A 128 -3.50 -1.90 -4.35
C ALA A 128 -4.61 -1.09 -3.67
N MET A 129 -4.78 0.16 -4.05
CA MET A 129 -5.71 1.06 -3.37
C MET A 129 -6.63 1.73 -4.38
N ALA A 130 -7.92 1.83 -4.03
CA ALA A 130 -8.88 2.60 -4.80
C ALA A 130 -8.46 4.07 -4.84
N VAL A 131 -8.51 4.66 -6.03
CA VAL A 131 -8.23 6.08 -6.24
C VAL A 131 -9.53 6.83 -6.30
N PRO A 132 -9.80 7.74 -5.34
CA PRO A 132 -11.00 8.56 -5.37
C PRO A 132 -11.04 9.44 -6.62
N ASN A 133 -12.14 9.39 -7.34
CA ASN A 133 -12.43 10.32 -8.43
C ASN A 133 -13.89 10.75 -8.36
N SER A 134 -14.22 11.89 -8.97
CA SER A 134 -15.56 12.50 -8.89
C SER A 134 -16.67 11.59 -9.43
N GLN A 135 -16.41 10.85 -10.50
CA GLN A 135 -17.39 9.94 -11.12
C GLN A 135 -17.65 8.73 -10.23
N ASN A 136 -16.59 8.14 -9.67
CA ASN A 136 -16.72 7.03 -8.72
C ASN A 136 -17.48 7.45 -7.47
N LEU A 137 -17.10 8.58 -6.86
CA LEU A 137 -17.76 9.07 -5.65
C LEU A 137 -19.23 9.43 -5.90
N ALA A 138 -19.57 10.00 -7.05
CA ALA A 138 -20.96 10.26 -7.45
C ALA A 138 -21.75 8.96 -7.59
N PHE A 139 -21.19 7.94 -8.25
CA PHE A 139 -21.82 6.64 -8.38
C PHE A 139 -21.99 5.94 -7.03
N LEU A 140 -20.98 5.91 -6.17
CA LEU A 140 -21.03 5.27 -4.86
C LEU A 140 -22.10 5.88 -3.94
N LYS A 141 -22.38 7.18 -4.07
CA LYS A 141 -23.49 7.84 -3.34
C LYS A 141 -24.87 7.33 -3.75
N THR A 142 -25.02 6.73 -4.92
CA THR A 142 -26.30 6.14 -5.37
C THR A 142 -26.55 4.75 -4.81
N LEU A 143 -25.52 4.13 -4.22
CA LEU A 143 -25.58 2.77 -3.68
C LEU A 143 -25.83 2.77 -2.17
N PRO A 144 -26.47 1.70 -1.63
CA PRO A 144 -26.51 1.51 -0.20
C PRO A 144 -25.10 1.32 0.36
N LYS A 145 -24.90 1.62 1.65
CA LYS A 145 -23.59 1.47 2.34
C LYS A 145 -22.96 0.09 2.14
N VAL A 146 -23.78 -0.95 2.11
CA VAL A 146 -23.40 -2.31 1.73
C VAL A 146 -24.29 -2.75 0.58
N PRO A 147 -23.80 -2.70 -0.67
CA PRO A 147 -24.54 -3.24 -1.80
C PRO A 147 -24.78 -4.73 -1.62
N LYS A 148 -26.01 -5.18 -1.81
CA LYS A 148 -26.37 -6.58 -1.64
C LYS A 148 -27.44 -7.04 -2.63
N THR A 149 -27.46 -8.32 -2.87
CA THR A 149 -28.57 -9.06 -3.47
C THR A 149 -29.27 -9.88 -2.38
N LYS A 150 -30.26 -10.69 -2.75
CA LYS A 150 -30.94 -11.58 -1.78
C LYS A 150 -30.01 -12.54 -1.02
N ARG A 151 -28.85 -12.88 -1.60
CA ARG A 151 -27.94 -13.91 -1.05
C ARG A 151 -26.49 -13.46 -0.91
N ILE A 152 -26.10 -12.31 -1.46
CA ILE A 152 -24.70 -11.87 -1.51
C ILE A 152 -24.65 -10.42 -1.06
N ALA A 153 -23.82 -10.15 -0.06
CA ALA A 153 -23.44 -8.80 0.36
C ALA A 153 -22.02 -8.49 -0.14
N PHE A 154 -21.77 -7.26 -0.55
CA PHE A 154 -20.48 -6.79 -1.05
C PHE A 154 -19.88 -5.81 -0.05
N ALA A 155 -19.07 -6.32 0.86
CA ALA A 155 -18.42 -5.54 1.90
C ALA A 155 -16.94 -5.36 1.56
N HIS A 156 -16.57 -4.17 1.11
CA HIS A 156 -15.19 -3.81 0.78
C HIS A 156 -14.99 -2.29 0.91
N SER A 157 -13.79 -1.85 1.24
CA SER A 157 -13.43 -0.44 1.34
C SER A 157 -13.60 0.34 0.02
N ASP A 158 -13.48 -0.33 -1.13
CA ASP A 158 -13.70 0.30 -2.45
C ASP A 158 -15.10 0.91 -2.59
N TRP A 159 -16.10 0.40 -1.87
CA TRP A 159 -17.46 0.99 -1.82
C TRP A 159 -17.52 2.33 -1.07
N ALA A 160 -16.44 2.75 -0.42
CA ALA A 160 -16.27 4.09 0.13
C ALA A 160 -15.45 4.98 -0.80
N GLY A 161 -14.75 4.40 -1.76
CA GLY A 161 -13.73 5.07 -2.55
C GLY A 161 -12.42 5.32 -1.81
N TYR A 162 -12.25 4.73 -0.61
CA TYR A 162 -11.07 4.82 0.25
C TYR A 162 -10.62 3.43 0.67
N SER A 163 -9.37 3.09 0.41
CA SER A 163 -8.80 1.79 0.80
C SER A 163 -8.16 1.87 2.18
N ILE A 164 -8.99 2.05 3.22
CA ILE A 164 -8.57 2.10 4.63
C ILE A 164 -9.28 1.02 5.44
N PHE A 165 -8.66 0.63 6.55
CA PHE A 165 -9.16 -0.44 7.43
C PHE A 165 -10.55 -0.13 7.98
N GLU A 166 -10.78 1.10 8.45
CA GLU A 166 -12.02 1.54 9.09
C GLU A 166 -13.21 1.41 8.14
N GLU A 167 -13.04 1.75 6.88
CA GLU A 167 -14.08 1.60 5.87
C GLU A 167 -14.38 0.12 5.57
N ALA A 168 -13.37 -0.72 5.49
CA ALA A 168 -13.55 -2.15 5.31
C ALA A 168 -14.26 -2.78 6.51
N PHE A 169 -13.86 -2.41 7.73
CA PHE A 169 -14.45 -2.89 8.98
C PHE A 169 -15.93 -2.51 9.11
N VAL A 170 -16.26 -1.22 8.91
CA VAL A 170 -17.63 -0.72 9.01
C VAL A 170 -18.55 -1.41 8.00
N ARG A 171 -18.06 -1.67 6.77
CA ARG A 171 -18.85 -2.36 5.75
C ARG A 171 -18.99 -3.84 6.04
N GLY A 172 -17.96 -4.47 6.56
CA GLY A 172 -18.01 -5.85 7.03
C GLY A 172 -19.06 -6.02 8.13
N PHE A 173 -19.03 -5.17 9.15
CA PHE A 173 -20.00 -5.17 10.24
C PHE A 173 -21.44 -4.94 9.75
N ALA A 174 -21.65 -4.01 8.83
CA ALA A 174 -22.98 -3.71 8.28
C ALA A 174 -23.50 -4.76 7.28
N SER A 175 -22.71 -5.74 6.91
CA SER A 175 -23.09 -6.80 5.98
C SER A 175 -23.75 -8.01 6.63
N VAL A 176 -23.67 -8.12 7.95
CA VAL A 176 -24.21 -9.22 8.76
C VAL A 176 -25.71 -9.12 9.01
#